data_4659267e0d6b2af226dddbbcdf388157
#
_entry.id   4659267e0d6b2af226dddbbcdf388157
#
_cell.length_a   1.000
_cell.length_b   1.000
_cell.length_c   1.000
_cell.angle_alpha   90.00
_cell.angle_beta   90.00
_cell.angle_gamma   90.00
#
_symmetry.space_group_name_H-M   'P 1'
#
loop_
_entity.id
_entity.type
_entity.pdbx_description
1 polymer ?
#
loop_
_entity_poly.entity_id
_entity_poly.type
_entity_poly.pdbx_seq_one_letter_code
_entity_poly.pdbx_strand_id
1 'polypeptide(L)'
;WKNVHFCGSRPYEILQNYAARMDVLTIPFLINDITKATSPVKLFEYMALNKPIVTTDMDECRKYESVLIGHDHKEFLEQLDKAILLKTDETYKALLDKEALENTWEEKARTILEQLKKYE
;
A
#
# COMPACT_ATOMS: atom_id res chain seq x y z
N TRP A 1 -23.44 1.32 11.59
CA TRP A 1 -23.68 1.42 10.15
C TRP A 1 -23.74 0.01 9.56
N LYS A 2 -24.79 -0.28 8.78
CA LYS A 2 -25.07 -1.65 8.28
C LYS A 2 -24.01 -2.22 7.34
N ASN A 3 -23.22 -1.36 6.73
CA ASN A 3 -22.19 -1.70 5.75
C ASN A 3 -20.75 -1.61 6.29
N VAL A 4 -20.61 -1.41 7.61
CA VAL A 4 -19.29 -1.35 8.27
C VAL A 4 -19.17 -2.52 9.23
N HIS A 5 -18.12 -3.33 9.05
CA HIS A 5 -17.90 -4.53 9.84
C HIS A 5 -16.52 -4.49 10.51
N PHE A 6 -16.49 -4.44 11.82
CA PHE A 6 -15.28 -4.52 12.61
C PHE A 6 -14.94 -5.98 12.88
N CYS A 7 -13.97 -6.52 12.15
CA CYS A 7 -13.61 -7.94 12.25
C CYS A 7 -12.75 -8.27 13.48
N GLY A 8 -12.29 -7.25 14.21
CA GLY A 8 -11.38 -7.43 15.36
C GLY A 8 -9.97 -7.85 14.93
N SER A 9 -9.13 -8.12 15.93
CA SER A 9 -7.75 -8.59 15.70
C SER A 9 -7.77 -10.01 15.13
N ARG A 10 -6.88 -10.25 14.16
CA ARG A 10 -6.67 -11.57 13.55
C ARG A 10 -5.18 -11.89 13.54
N PRO A 11 -4.80 -13.17 13.65
CA PRO A 11 -3.41 -13.59 13.50
C PRO A 11 -2.84 -13.14 12.14
N TYR A 12 -1.57 -12.75 12.12
CA TYR A 12 -0.88 -12.26 10.93
C TYR A 12 -1.00 -13.25 9.75
N GLU A 13 -0.85 -14.53 10.03
CA GLU A 13 -0.85 -15.62 9.04
C GLU A 13 -2.16 -15.73 8.24
N ILE A 14 -3.27 -15.26 8.81
CA ILE A 14 -4.58 -15.31 8.15
C ILE A 14 -5.04 -13.97 7.59
N LEU A 15 -4.40 -12.85 7.96
CA LEU A 15 -4.77 -11.51 7.47
C LEU A 15 -4.74 -11.42 5.95
N GLN A 16 -3.77 -12.04 5.32
CA GLN A 16 -3.66 -12.09 3.86
C GLN A 16 -4.89 -12.70 3.18
N ASN A 17 -5.54 -13.69 3.83
CA ASN A 17 -6.74 -14.32 3.29
C ASN A 17 -7.95 -13.38 3.30
N TYR A 18 -8.02 -12.48 4.29
CA TYR A 18 -9.03 -11.42 4.32
C TYR A 18 -8.74 -10.36 3.25
N ALA A 19 -7.52 -9.85 3.22
CA ALA A 19 -7.11 -8.83 2.27
C ALA A 19 -7.25 -9.29 0.80
N ALA A 20 -6.93 -10.54 0.51
CA ALA A 20 -7.05 -11.10 -0.83
C ALA A 20 -8.49 -11.10 -1.38
N ARG A 21 -9.49 -11.05 -0.50
CA ARG A 21 -10.91 -11.01 -0.86
C ARG A 21 -11.48 -9.60 -1.02
N MET A 22 -10.72 -8.58 -0.65
CA MET A 22 -11.14 -7.20 -0.78
C MET A 22 -10.91 -6.69 -2.20
N ASP A 23 -11.73 -5.76 -2.64
CA ASP A 23 -11.56 -5.10 -3.95
C ASP A 23 -10.51 -3.99 -3.89
N VAL A 24 -10.45 -3.25 -2.79
CA VAL A 24 -9.53 -2.14 -2.53
C VAL A 24 -9.00 -2.25 -1.11
N LEU A 25 -7.72 -1.97 -0.92
CA LEU A 25 -7.09 -1.90 0.40
C LEU A 25 -6.72 -0.45 0.73
N THR A 26 -6.87 -0.05 1.98
CA THR A 26 -6.67 1.35 2.38
C THR A 26 -5.73 1.50 3.57
N ILE A 27 -5.00 2.62 3.61
CA ILE A 27 -4.20 3.06 4.75
C ILE A 27 -4.60 4.51 5.08
N PRO A 28 -5.72 4.71 5.80
CA PRO A 28 -6.28 6.04 6.06
C PRO A 28 -5.68 6.68 7.32
N PHE A 29 -4.36 6.76 7.42
CA PHE A 29 -3.70 7.35 8.58
C PHE A 29 -3.94 8.85 8.66
N LEU A 30 -4.13 9.35 9.88
CA LEU A 30 -4.09 10.80 10.13
C LEU A 30 -2.68 11.33 9.82
N ILE A 31 -2.62 12.46 9.14
CA ILE A 31 -1.34 13.10 8.84
C ILE A 31 -0.90 13.94 10.03
N ASN A 32 0.21 13.53 10.64
CA ASN A 32 0.88 14.19 11.75
C ASN A 32 2.39 13.90 11.67
N ASP A 33 3.17 14.42 12.60
CA ASP A 33 4.63 14.27 12.56
C ASP A 33 5.09 12.81 12.64
N ILE A 34 4.32 11.95 13.32
CA ILE A 34 4.61 10.51 13.41
C ILE A 34 4.34 9.82 12.07
N THR A 35 3.17 10.04 11.49
CA THR A 35 2.77 9.37 10.24
C THR A 35 3.54 9.88 9.03
N LYS A 36 3.98 11.14 9.02
CA LYS A 36 4.89 11.67 7.99
C LYS A 36 6.22 10.92 7.95
N ALA A 37 6.73 10.49 9.10
CA ALA A 37 7.97 9.72 9.21
C ALA A 37 7.77 8.20 9.08
N THR A 38 6.55 7.73 8.88
CA THR A 38 6.22 6.31 8.85
C THR A 38 6.36 5.73 7.44
N SER A 39 7.01 4.58 7.35
CA SER A 39 7.00 3.71 6.16
C SER A 39 6.10 2.51 6.44
N PRO A 40 4.84 2.50 5.99
CA PRO A 40 3.92 1.43 6.33
C PRO A 40 4.24 0.15 5.55
N VAL A 41 4.64 -0.91 6.25
CA VAL A 41 4.93 -2.22 5.65
C VAL A 41 3.71 -2.79 4.91
N LYS A 42 2.50 -2.50 5.38
CA LYS A 42 1.23 -2.86 4.72
C LYS A 42 1.18 -2.46 3.25
N LEU A 43 1.83 -1.36 2.89
CA LEU A 43 1.88 -0.87 1.52
C LEU A 43 2.43 -1.95 0.56
N PHE A 44 3.55 -2.56 0.92
CA PHE A 44 4.19 -3.60 0.12
C PHE A 44 3.43 -4.92 0.14
N GLU A 45 2.81 -5.24 1.27
CA GLU A 45 1.92 -6.41 1.39
C GLU A 45 0.71 -6.27 0.47
N TYR A 46 0.13 -5.08 0.38
CA TYR A 46 -1.01 -4.79 -0.49
C TYR A 46 -0.63 -4.85 -1.98
N MET A 47 0.56 -4.33 -2.33
CA MET A 47 1.11 -4.48 -3.69
C MET A 47 1.30 -5.95 -4.06
N ALA A 48 1.86 -6.76 -3.15
CA ALA A 48 2.08 -8.19 -3.35
C ALA A 48 0.76 -8.98 -3.53
N LEU A 49 -0.32 -8.54 -2.89
CA LEU A 49 -1.66 -9.09 -3.08
C LEU A 49 -2.33 -8.65 -4.39
N ASN A 50 -1.66 -7.79 -5.16
CA ASN A 50 -2.18 -7.25 -6.42
C ASN A 50 -3.53 -6.54 -6.27
N LYS A 51 -3.69 -5.76 -5.20
CA LYS A 51 -4.91 -5.02 -4.87
C LYS A 51 -4.69 -3.52 -5.02
N PRO A 52 -5.67 -2.79 -5.58
CA PRO A 52 -5.64 -1.33 -5.59
C PRO A 52 -5.51 -0.76 -4.17
N ILE A 53 -4.69 0.28 -4.05
CA ILE A 53 -4.32 0.86 -2.77
C ILE A 53 -4.69 2.34 -2.74
N VAL A 54 -5.42 2.75 -1.71
CA VAL A 54 -5.73 4.14 -1.44
C VAL A 54 -5.19 4.53 -0.07
N THR A 55 -4.42 5.60 -0.01
CA THR A 55 -3.84 6.11 1.24
C THR A 55 -4.12 7.59 1.43
N THR A 56 -3.95 8.05 2.65
CA THR A 56 -3.76 9.48 2.92
C THR A 56 -2.36 9.92 2.48
N ASP A 57 -2.11 11.22 2.46
CA ASP A 57 -0.90 11.82 1.89
C ASP A 57 0.33 11.67 2.80
N MET A 58 0.84 10.45 2.91
CA MET A 58 2.09 10.15 3.61
C MET A 58 3.28 10.27 2.67
N ASP A 59 4.40 10.80 3.16
CA ASP A 59 5.61 11.03 2.36
C ASP A 59 6.13 9.76 1.69
N GLU A 60 6.11 8.63 2.38
CA GLU A 60 6.52 7.34 1.82
C GLU A 60 5.62 6.89 0.68
N CYS A 61 4.32 7.11 0.79
CA CYS A 61 3.34 6.68 -0.22
C CYS A 61 3.49 7.42 -1.56
N ARG A 62 4.00 8.65 -1.54
CA ARG A 62 4.24 9.45 -2.76
C ARG A 62 5.30 8.86 -3.70
N LYS A 63 6.13 7.95 -3.21
CA LYS A 63 7.22 7.33 -3.98
C LYS A 63 6.72 6.28 -4.99
N TYR A 64 5.50 5.83 -4.87
CA TYR A 64 4.97 4.70 -5.64
C TYR A 64 3.83 5.13 -6.54
N GLU A 65 3.96 4.82 -7.82
CA GLU A 65 2.97 5.17 -8.84
C GLU A 65 1.65 4.40 -8.69
N SER A 66 1.69 3.19 -8.12
CA SER A 66 0.50 2.38 -7.90
C SER A 66 -0.38 2.86 -6.76
N VAL A 67 0.11 3.74 -5.89
CA VAL A 67 -0.63 4.22 -4.73
C VAL A 67 -1.47 5.43 -5.09
N LEU A 68 -2.78 5.32 -4.87
CA LEU A 68 -3.72 6.41 -5.03
C LEU A 68 -3.79 7.21 -3.71
N ILE A 69 -3.53 8.51 -3.79
CA ILE A 69 -3.42 9.37 -2.60
C ILE A 69 -4.62 10.32 -2.55
N GLY A 70 -5.29 10.37 -1.40
CA GLY A 70 -6.30 11.36 -1.09
C GLY A 70 -5.74 12.39 -0.10
N HIS A 71 -5.74 13.66 -0.50
CA HIS A 71 -5.24 14.78 0.32
C HIS A 71 -6.28 15.30 1.31
N ASP A 72 -7.55 15.04 1.06
CA ASP A 72 -8.68 15.33 1.92
C ASP A 72 -9.76 14.23 1.82
N HIS A 73 -10.83 14.34 2.58
CA HIS A 73 -11.90 13.33 2.60
C HIS A 73 -12.57 13.17 1.24
N LYS A 74 -12.81 14.26 0.52
CA LYS A 74 -13.45 14.23 -0.79
C LYS A 74 -12.58 13.50 -1.80
N GLU A 75 -11.31 13.89 -1.89
CA GLU A 75 -10.36 13.27 -2.80
C GLU A 75 -10.12 11.80 -2.45
N PHE A 76 -10.08 11.45 -1.15
CA PHE A 76 -9.96 10.06 -0.73
C PHE A 76 -11.11 9.19 -1.25
N LEU A 77 -12.35 9.69 -1.21
CA LEU A 77 -13.51 8.99 -1.78
C LEU A 77 -13.43 8.88 -3.31
N GLU A 78 -12.99 9.93 -3.99
CA GLU A 78 -12.76 9.91 -5.44
C GLU A 78 -11.70 8.88 -5.83
N GLN A 79 -10.63 8.77 -5.05
CA GLN A 79 -9.60 7.75 -5.25
C GLN A 79 -10.12 6.33 -4.99
N LEU A 80 -11.03 6.14 -4.04
CA LEU A 80 -11.68 4.83 -3.83
C LEU A 80 -12.51 4.42 -5.06
N ASP A 81 -13.30 5.33 -5.61
CA ASP A 81 -14.08 5.06 -6.82
C ASP A 81 -13.17 4.70 -8.01
N LYS A 82 -12.08 5.42 -8.17
CA LYS A 82 -11.05 5.12 -9.18
C LYS A 82 -10.40 3.76 -8.94
N ALA A 83 -10.06 3.43 -7.71
CA ALA A 83 -9.45 2.16 -7.33
C ALA A 83 -10.35 0.96 -7.68
N ILE A 84 -11.65 1.07 -7.47
CA ILE A 84 -12.62 0.03 -7.84
C ILE A 84 -12.56 -0.26 -9.35
N LEU A 85 -12.40 0.76 -10.19
CA LEU A 85 -12.27 0.58 -11.64
C LEU A 85 -10.93 -0.05 -12.01
N LEU A 86 -9.87 0.22 -11.26
CA LEU A 86 -8.52 -0.28 -11.52
C LEU A 86 -8.31 -1.75 -11.12
N LYS A 87 -9.20 -2.33 -10.35
CA LYS A 87 -9.06 -3.73 -9.88
C LYS A 87 -8.96 -4.77 -11.01
N THR A 88 -9.47 -4.45 -12.19
CA THR A 88 -9.42 -5.29 -13.39
C THR A 88 -8.54 -4.73 -14.50
N ASP A 89 -7.83 -3.64 -14.25
CA ASP A 89 -6.91 -3.02 -15.21
C ASP A 89 -5.56 -3.76 -15.17
N GLU A 90 -5.23 -4.46 -16.25
CA GLU A 90 -4.02 -5.30 -16.31
C GLU A 90 -2.73 -4.46 -16.25
N THR A 91 -2.72 -3.26 -16.81
CA THR A 91 -1.56 -2.35 -16.73
C THR A 91 -1.30 -1.91 -15.30
N TYR A 92 -2.35 -1.55 -14.58
CA TYR A 92 -2.25 -1.18 -13.17
C TYR A 92 -1.82 -2.36 -12.28
N LYS A 93 -2.36 -3.54 -12.53
CA LYS A 93 -1.98 -4.77 -11.82
C LYS A 93 -0.51 -5.14 -12.06
N ALA A 94 -0.02 -4.97 -13.29
CA ALA A 94 1.40 -5.17 -13.59
C ALA A 94 2.29 -4.17 -12.85
N LEU A 95 1.86 -2.93 -12.69
CA LEU A 95 2.56 -1.91 -11.90
C LEU A 95 2.65 -2.31 -10.41
N LEU A 96 1.55 -2.79 -9.83
CA LEU A 96 1.53 -3.30 -8.45
C LEU A 96 2.55 -4.43 -8.25
N ASP A 97 2.57 -5.41 -9.16
CA ASP A 97 3.51 -6.54 -9.10
C ASP A 97 4.95 -6.08 -9.22
N LYS A 98 5.24 -5.16 -10.14
CA LYS A 98 6.57 -4.58 -10.32
C LYS A 98 7.05 -3.89 -9.05
N GLU A 99 6.25 -2.99 -8.48
CA GLU A 99 6.61 -2.27 -7.27
C GLU A 99 6.75 -3.20 -6.05
N ALA A 100 5.93 -4.25 -5.96
CA ALA A 100 6.09 -5.28 -4.93
C ALA A 100 7.44 -5.97 -5.02
N LEU A 101 7.86 -6.40 -6.22
CA LEU A 101 9.12 -7.09 -6.44
C LEU A 101 10.35 -6.19 -6.20
N GLU A 102 10.26 -4.90 -6.50
CA GLU A 102 11.31 -3.92 -6.25
C GLU A 102 11.48 -3.58 -4.75
N ASN A 103 10.54 -3.97 -3.91
CA ASN A 103 10.50 -3.64 -2.47
C ASN A 103 10.47 -4.86 -1.55
N THR A 104 10.96 -6.00 -2.01
CA THR A 104 11.14 -7.19 -1.16
C THR A 104 12.26 -6.96 -0.13
N TRP A 105 12.29 -7.77 0.91
CA TRP A 105 13.37 -7.73 1.91
C TRP A 105 14.73 -8.01 1.28
N GLU A 106 14.79 -8.90 0.29
CA GLU A 106 16.00 -9.20 -0.48
C GLU A 106 16.51 -7.98 -1.23
N GLU A 107 15.64 -7.23 -1.89
CA GLU A 107 16.02 -6.00 -2.59
C GLU A 107 16.47 -4.89 -1.61
N LYS A 108 15.80 -4.75 -0.48
CA LYS A 108 16.21 -3.83 0.59
C LYS A 108 17.60 -4.17 1.12
N ALA A 109 17.84 -5.46 1.41
CA ALA A 109 19.14 -5.93 1.86
C ALA A 109 20.24 -5.70 0.80
N ARG A 110 19.95 -5.98 -0.46
CA ARG A 110 20.87 -5.72 -1.57
C ARG A 110 21.26 -4.25 -1.65
N THR A 111 20.29 -3.36 -1.59
CA THR A 111 20.52 -1.91 -1.61
C THR A 111 21.43 -1.46 -0.46
N ILE A 112 21.21 -1.97 0.74
CA ILE A 112 22.05 -1.66 1.90
C ILE A 112 23.49 -2.15 1.66
N LEU A 113 23.65 -3.37 1.21
CA LEU A 113 24.98 -3.94 0.93
C LEU A 113 25.74 -3.16 -0.16
N GLU A 114 25.06 -2.74 -1.21
CA GLU A 114 25.65 -1.89 -2.26
C GLU A 114 26.09 -0.53 -1.73
N GLN A 115 25.30 0.08 -0.85
CA GLN A 115 25.69 1.35 -0.22
C GLN A 115 26.92 1.16 0.69
N LEU A 116 26.98 0.10 1.49
CA LEU A 116 28.11 -0.19 2.35
C LEU A 116 29.42 -0.40 1.57
N LYS A 117 29.34 -1.06 0.42
CA LYS A 117 30.53 -1.27 -0.46
C LYS A 117 31.16 0.03 -0.97
N LYS A 118 30.38 1.11 -1.09
CA LYS A 118 30.89 2.42 -1.51
C LYS A 118 31.81 3.07 -0.48
N TYR A 119 31.80 2.59 0.76
CA TYR A 119 32.59 3.12 1.87
C TYR A 119 33.73 2.20 2.31
N GLU A 120 34.00 1.14 1.57
CA GLU A 120 35.14 0.25 1.79
C GLU A 120 36.46 0.86 1.23
#